data_ecb0295058e99478e6760b982a84747d
#
_entry.id   ecb0295058e99478e6760b982a84747d
#
_cell.length_a   1.000
_cell.length_b   1.000
_cell.length_c   1.000
_cell.angle_alpha   90.00
_cell.angle_beta   90.00
_cell.angle_gamma   90.00
#
_symmetry.space_group_name_H-M   'P 1'
#
loop_
_entity.id
_entity.type
_entity.pdbx_description
1 polymer ?
#
loop_
_entity_poly.entity_id
_entity_poly.type
_entity_poly.pdbx_seq_one_letter_code
_entity_poly.pdbx_strand_id
1 'polypeptide(L)'
;MKYGERKPISKAMRQQVYDKYHGHCAYCGRKIEMKEMQVDHIIPIAYSCYGPRDKAEEVRKMFEDESINAIGNLMPACRACNFYKGINDIERFRNRIKSELDHTCRQSFQTRLAMQYGIIKYEPWDGKFYFEHQQENS
;
A
#
# COMPACT_ATOMS: atom_id res chain seq x y z
N MET A 1 12.99 19.59 9.94
CA MET A 1 11.66 19.25 9.38
C MET A 1 10.72 18.96 10.53
N LYS A 2 9.51 19.47 10.48
CA LYS A 2 8.49 19.18 11.50
C LYS A 2 7.89 17.81 11.23
N TYR A 3 7.51 17.10 12.28
CA TYR A 3 6.81 15.83 12.16
C TYR A 3 5.50 16.02 11.40
N GLY A 4 5.23 15.15 10.44
CA GLY A 4 4.04 15.21 9.60
C GLY A 4 4.15 16.12 8.37
N GLU A 5 5.21 16.92 8.25
CA GLU A 5 5.44 17.72 7.04
C GLU A 5 5.99 16.82 5.92
N ARG A 6 5.40 16.93 4.74
CA ARG A 6 5.86 16.18 3.58
C ARG A 6 6.99 16.93 2.90
N LYS A 7 8.16 16.29 2.84
CA LYS A 7 9.23 16.75 1.97
C LYS A 7 8.90 16.30 0.54
N PRO A 8 8.97 17.17 -0.47
CA PRO A 8 8.69 16.77 -1.84
C PRO A 8 9.59 15.61 -2.30
N ILE A 9 9.00 14.66 -2.98
CA ILE A 9 9.75 13.56 -3.61
C ILE A 9 10.30 14.07 -4.93
N SER A 10 11.62 13.99 -5.11
CA SER A 10 12.27 14.45 -6.34
C SER A 10 11.86 13.59 -7.53
N LYS A 11 12.01 14.16 -8.74
CA LYS A 11 11.78 13.42 -9.98
C LYS A 11 12.63 12.15 -10.07
N ALA A 12 13.89 12.24 -9.67
CA ALA A 12 14.80 11.10 -9.68
C ALA A 12 14.35 10.00 -8.72
N MET A 13 13.95 10.37 -7.51
CA MET A 13 13.43 9.43 -6.53
C MET A 13 12.11 8.81 -7.00
N ARG A 14 11.23 9.61 -7.59
CA ARG A 14 9.97 9.13 -8.16
C ARG A 14 10.21 8.08 -9.25
N GLN A 15 11.22 8.29 -10.10
CA GLN A 15 11.61 7.32 -11.11
C GLN A 15 12.12 6.01 -10.47
N GLN A 16 12.95 6.12 -9.44
CA GLN A 16 13.43 4.94 -8.71
C GLN A 16 12.29 4.14 -8.10
N VAL A 17 11.30 4.82 -7.52
CA VAL A 17 10.12 4.17 -6.95
C VAL A 17 9.34 3.43 -8.04
N TYR A 18 9.12 4.08 -9.18
CA TYR A 18 8.43 3.48 -10.32
C TYR A 18 9.14 2.21 -10.81
N ASP A 19 10.47 2.28 -10.90
CA ASP A 19 11.28 1.17 -11.42
C ASP A 19 11.41 0.02 -10.41
N LYS A 20 11.13 0.27 -9.17
CA LYS A 20 11.30 -0.69 -8.08
C LYS A 20 10.57 -2.02 -8.35
N TYR A 21 9.39 -1.96 -8.92
CA TYR A 21 8.61 -3.13 -9.33
C TYR A 21 8.21 -3.06 -10.81
N HIS A 22 9.10 -2.50 -11.64
CA HIS A 22 8.98 -2.52 -13.10
C HIS A 22 7.66 -1.93 -13.61
N GLY A 23 7.20 -0.85 -12.99
CA GLY A 23 5.97 -0.17 -13.41
C GLY A 23 4.67 -0.83 -12.91
N HIS A 24 4.76 -1.70 -11.91
CA HIS A 24 3.60 -2.35 -11.32
C HIS A 24 3.28 -1.72 -9.95
N CYS A 25 1.99 -1.71 -9.60
CA CYS A 25 1.58 -1.37 -8.24
C CYS A 25 2.14 -2.41 -7.28
N ALA A 26 2.83 -1.96 -6.23
CA ALA A 26 3.43 -2.87 -5.25
C ALA A 26 2.39 -3.72 -4.51
N TYR A 27 1.16 -3.26 -4.45
CA TYR A 27 0.11 -3.92 -3.67
C TYR A 27 -0.74 -4.88 -4.50
N CYS A 28 -1.43 -4.39 -5.52
CA CYS A 28 -2.30 -5.25 -6.34
C CYS A 28 -1.60 -5.86 -7.56
N GLY A 29 -0.42 -5.40 -7.91
CA GLY A 29 0.36 -5.93 -9.02
C GLY A 29 -0.05 -5.45 -10.41
N ARG A 30 -1.09 -4.62 -10.54
CA ARG A 30 -1.48 -4.13 -11.87
C ARG A 30 -0.41 -3.20 -12.43
N LYS A 31 -0.26 -3.22 -13.75
CA LYS A 31 0.64 -2.30 -14.42
C LYS A 31 0.07 -0.88 -14.35
N ILE A 32 0.94 0.10 -14.06
CA ILE A 32 0.55 1.50 -13.96
C ILE A 32 1.50 2.37 -14.79
N GLU A 33 0.97 3.47 -15.31
CA GLU A 33 1.80 4.46 -16.00
C GLU A 33 2.47 5.38 -14.99
N MET A 34 3.63 5.91 -15.33
CA MET A 34 4.39 6.82 -14.47
C MET A 34 3.54 7.98 -13.96
N LYS A 35 2.71 8.56 -14.82
CA LYS A 35 1.84 9.70 -14.47
C LYS A 35 0.73 9.32 -13.48
N GLU A 36 0.35 8.04 -13.43
CA GLU A 36 -0.71 7.54 -12.54
C GLU A 36 -0.16 7.08 -11.20
N MET A 37 1.13 6.84 -11.11
CA MET A 37 1.74 6.29 -9.90
C MET A 37 1.61 7.26 -8.72
N GLN A 38 1.15 6.72 -7.60
CA GLN A 38 1.23 7.37 -6.30
C GLN A 38 2.44 6.81 -5.56
N VAL A 39 3.15 7.67 -4.85
CA VAL A 39 4.25 7.22 -3.98
C VAL A 39 3.68 7.06 -2.58
N ASP A 40 3.65 5.83 -2.10
CA ASP A 40 3.12 5.51 -0.78
C ASP A 40 4.25 5.24 0.20
N HIS A 41 4.07 5.65 1.44
CA HIS A 41 4.97 5.32 2.54
C HIS A 41 4.47 4.04 3.21
N ILE A 42 5.26 2.96 3.17
CA ILE A 42 4.90 1.70 3.86
C ILE A 42 4.64 1.97 5.33
N ILE A 43 5.57 2.68 5.99
CA ILE A 43 5.37 3.21 7.33
C ILE A 43 4.80 4.60 7.16
N PRO A 44 3.52 4.83 7.53
CA PRO A 44 2.85 6.09 7.22
C PRO A 44 3.42 7.27 7.98
N ILE A 45 3.58 8.40 7.29
CA ILE A 45 3.98 9.67 7.89
C ILE A 45 3.04 10.04 9.06
N ALA A 46 1.74 9.79 8.90
CA ALA A 46 0.74 10.12 9.90
C ALA A 46 0.98 9.43 11.25
N TYR A 47 1.74 8.34 11.29
CA TYR A 47 2.04 7.66 12.55
C TYR A 47 2.87 8.50 13.51
N SER A 48 3.55 9.53 13.03
CA SER A 48 4.24 10.48 13.91
C SER A 48 3.29 11.18 14.88
N CYS A 49 2.01 11.32 14.52
CA CYS A 49 0.99 12.02 15.30
C CYS A 49 -0.19 11.14 15.73
N TYR A 50 -0.58 10.18 14.90
CA TYR A 50 -1.83 9.44 15.06
C TYR A 50 -1.66 7.92 15.17
N GLY A 51 -0.45 7.42 15.07
CA GLY A 51 -0.18 5.99 15.17
C GLY A 51 -0.12 5.49 16.61
N PRO A 52 -0.03 4.17 16.80
CA PRO A 52 0.26 3.58 18.10
C PRO A 52 1.52 4.21 18.68
N ARG A 53 1.58 4.32 20.03
CA ARG A 53 2.66 5.06 20.70
C ARG A 53 4.06 4.59 20.30
N ASP A 54 4.28 3.30 20.24
CA ASP A 54 5.56 2.70 19.82
C ASP A 54 5.90 3.02 18.36
N LYS A 55 4.90 2.98 17.48
CA LYS A 55 5.06 3.31 16.07
C LYS A 55 5.29 4.81 15.84
N ALA A 56 4.62 5.65 16.64
CA ALA A 56 4.81 7.10 16.55
C ALA A 56 6.27 7.49 16.84
N GLU A 57 6.89 6.87 17.82
CA GLU A 57 8.28 7.14 18.18
C GLU A 57 9.24 6.69 17.10
N GLU A 58 9.03 5.49 16.54
CA GLU A 58 9.80 4.98 15.41
C GLU A 58 9.74 5.95 14.21
N VAL A 59 8.55 6.42 13.87
CA VAL A 59 8.36 7.34 12.74
C VAL A 59 9.02 8.69 12.99
N ARG A 60 8.99 9.19 14.22
CA ARG A 60 9.70 10.43 14.58
C ARG A 60 11.20 10.31 14.34
N LYS A 61 11.78 9.16 14.68
CA LYS A 61 13.20 8.88 14.39
C LYS A 61 13.47 8.87 12.89
N MET A 62 12.54 8.30 12.10
CA MET A 62 12.66 8.29 10.64
C MET A 62 12.61 9.69 10.04
N PHE A 63 11.91 10.63 10.67
CA PHE A 63 11.98 12.04 10.28
C PHE A 63 13.34 12.65 10.62
N GLU A 64 13.86 12.36 11.81
CA GLU A 64 15.13 12.91 12.28
C GLU A 64 16.30 12.47 11.40
N ASP A 65 16.34 11.20 11.00
CA ASP A 65 17.41 10.64 10.17
C ASP A 65 17.08 10.65 8.66
N GLU A 66 15.96 11.25 8.29
CA GLU A 66 15.44 11.37 6.91
C GLU A 66 15.11 10.03 6.25
N SER A 67 15.08 8.93 6.98
CA SER A 67 14.77 7.60 6.42
C SER A 67 13.29 7.43 6.05
N ILE A 68 12.42 8.32 6.49
CA ILE A 68 11.00 8.27 6.14
C ILE A 68 10.79 8.31 4.61
N ASN A 69 11.65 9.03 3.89
CA ASN A 69 11.63 9.11 2.43
C ASN A 69 12.72 8.26 1.77
N ALA A 70 13.31 7.32 2.51
CA ALA A 70 14.26 6.39 1.92
C ALA A 70 13.54 5.45 0.95
N ILE A 71 14.23 5.01 -0.09
CA ILE A 71 13.66 4.14 -1.13
C ILE A 71 13.03 2.87 -0.54
N GLY A 72 13.55 2.36 0.56
CA GLY A 72 13.00 1.19 1.24
C GLY A 72 11.62 1.41 1.86
N ASN A 73 11.28 2.67 2.17
CA ASN A 73 9.98 3.03 2.74
C ASN A 73 9.01 3.58 1.69
N LEU A 74 9.42 3.70 0.44
CA LEU A 74 8.58 4.24 -0.63
C LEU A 74 8.14 3.12 -1.57
N MET A 75 6.85 3.08 -1.86
CA MET A 75 6.26 2.07 -2.72
C MET A 75 5.48 2.71 -3.87
N PRO A 76 5.62 2.16 -5.09
CA PRO A 76 4.74 2.57 -6.17
C PRO A 76 3.35 1.99 -5.95
N ALA A 77 2.33 2.81 -5.99
CA ALA A 77 0.96 2.36 -5.78
C ALA A 77 0.03 2.92 -6.84
N CYS A 78 -0.96 2.14 -7.24
CA CYS A 78 -2.06 2.68 -8.01
C CYS A 78 -2.94 3.52 -7.11
N ARG A 79 -3.73 4.41 -7.72
CA ARG A 79 -4.59 5.33 -6.97
C ARG A 79 -5.55 4.60 -6.03
N ALA A 80 -6.14 3.51 -6.50
CA ALA A 80 -7.10 2.75 -5.71
C ALA A 80 -6.46 2.14 -4.45
N CYS A 81 -5.31 1.48 -4.61
CA CYS A 81 -4.62 0.88 -3.47
C CYS A 81 -4.10 1.93 -2.50
N ASN A 82 -3.54 3.03 -3.01
CA ASN A 82 -3.07 4.12 -2.16
C ASN A 82 -4.20 4.73 -1.34
N PHE A 83 -5.33 4.97 -1.98
CA PHE A 83 -6.52 5.50 -1.31
C PHE A 83 -7.03 4.52 -0.25
N TYR A 84 -7.15 3.24 -0.59
CA TYR A 84 -7.72 2.24 0.31
C TYR A 84 -6.80 1.92 1.50
N LYS A 85 -5.48 1.90 1.25
CA LYS A 85 -4.50 1.74 2.33
C LYS A 85 -4.57 2.92 3.31
N GLY A 86 -4.70 4.14 2.80
CA GLY A 86 -4.78 5.33 3.63
C GLY A 86 -3.57 5.45 4.54
N ILE A 87 -3.82 5.69 5.82
CA ILE A 87 -2.77 5.87 6.84
C ILE A 87 -2.42 4.57 7.58
N ASN A 88 -2.85 3.43 7.06
CA ASN A 88 -2.55 2.15 7.69
C ASN A 88 -1.14 1.67 7.35
N ASP A 89 -0.51 0.95 8.27
CA ASP A 89 0.68 0.18 7.96
C ASP A 89 0.30 -1.06 7.13
N ILE A 90 1.31 -1.83 6.72
CA ILE A 90 1.09 -2.95 5.81
C ILE A 90 0.22 -4.05 6.43
N GLU A 91 0.39 -4.35 7.71
CA GLU A 91 -0.39 -5.40 8.36
C GLU A 91 -1.85 -4.99 8.58
N ARG A 92 -2.10 -3.72 8.93
CA ARG A 92 -3.46 -3.20 9.02
C ARG A 92 -4.14 -3.16 7.66
N PHE A 93 -3.39 -2.79 6.62
CA PHE A 93 -3.90 -2.82 5.24
C PHE A 93 -4.25 -4.26 4.81
N ARG A 94 -3.37 -5.20 5.10
CA ARG A 94 -3.61 -6.63 4.84
C ARG A 94 -4.91 -7.11 5.50
N ASN A 95 -5.07 -6.81 6.76
CA ASN A 95 -6.26 -7.20 7.52
C ASN A 95 -7.53 -6.53 6.99
N ARG A 96 -7.41 -5.28 6.56
CA ARG A 96 -8.53 -4.55 5.95
C ARG A 96 -9.00 -5.22 4.66
N ILE A 97 -8.07 -5.63 3.80
CA ILE A 97 -8.42 -6.35 2.58
C ILE A 97 -9.11 -7.68 2.92
N LYS A 98 -8.55 -8.45 3.84
CA LYS A 98 -9.12 -9.73 4.23
C LYS A 98 -10.53 -9.59 4.81
N SER A 99 -10.74 -8.60 5.67
CA SER A 99 -12.04 -8.42 6.35
C SER A 99 -13.07 -7.72 5.48
N GLU A 100 -12.69 -6.67 4.76
CA GLU A 100 -13.64 -5.84 4.02
C GLU A 100 -13.83 -6.27 2.57
N LEU A 101 -12.76 -6.57 1.85
CA LEU A 101 -12.88 -6.95 0.44
C LEU A 101 -13.13 -8.44 0.27
N ASP A 102 -12.40 -9.28 0.97
CA ASP A 102 -12.54 -10.72 0.84
C ASP A 102 -13.77 -11.24 1.59
N HIS A 103 -13.87 -10.98 2.88
CA HIS A 103 -14.98 -11.52 3.68
C HIS A 103 -16.30 -10.77 3.47
N THR A 104 -16.33 -9.46 3.77
CA THR A 104 -17.57 -8.68 3.77
C THR A 104 -18.21 -8.57 2.39
N CYS A 105 -17.40 -8.33 1.34
CA CYS A 105 -17.95 -8.24 -0.02
C CYS A 105 -18.61 -9.54 -0.46
N ARG A 106 -18.08 -10.69 -0.06
CA ARG A 106 -18.68 -11.99 -0.38
C ARG A 106 -20.00 -12.23 0.33
N GLN A 107 -20.27 -11.53 1.42
CA GLN A 107 -21.51 -11.67 2.18
C GLN A 107 -22.68 -10.91 1.57
N SER A 108 -22.44 -10.01 0.61
CA SER A 108 -23.56 -9.28 -0.02
C SER A 108 -24.44 -10.21 -0.85
N PHE A 109 -25.74 -9.95 -0.82
CA PHE A 109 -26.72 -10.75 -1.57
C PHE A 109 -26.41 -10.72 -3.07
N GLN A 110 -26.16 -9.53 -3.62
CA GLN A 110 -25.86 -9.40 -5.04
C GLN A 110 -24.59 -10.14 -5.44
N THR A 111 -23.53 -10.06 -4.64
CA THR A 111 -22.29 -10.77 -4.93
C THR A 111 -22.52 -12.27 -4.94
N ARG A 112 -23.22 -12.81 -3.94
CA ARG A 112 -23.53 -14.23 -3.88
C ARG A 112 -24.38 -14.69 -5.06
N LEU A 113 -25.36 -13.88 -5.45
CA LEU A 113 -26.20 -14.19 -6.59
C LEU A 113 -25.41 -14.15 -7.90
N ALA A 114 -24.54 -13.15 -8.07
CA ALA A 114 -23.66 -13.05 -9.24
C ALA A 114 -22.72 -14.27 -9.33
N MET A 115 -22.25 -14.78 -8.21
CA MET A 115 -21.45 -16.00 -8.16
C MET A 115 -22.26 -17.23 -8.61
N GLN A 116 -23.53 -17.33 -8.20
CA GLN A 116 -24.41 -18.43 -8.63
C GLN A 116 -24.60 -18.43 -10.14
N TYR A 117 -24.71 -17.26 -10.76
CA TYR A 117 -24.86 -17.13 -12.22
C TYR A 117 -23.53 -17.22 -12.97
N GLY A 118 -22.40 -17.36 -12.26
CA GLY A 118 -21.10 -17.40 -12.90
C GLY A 118 -20.61 -16.07 -13.46
N ILE A 119 -21.28 -14.97 -13.11
CA ILE A 119 -20.85 -13.62 -13.52
C ILE A 119 -19.58 -13.21 -12.80
N ILE A 120 -19.49 -13.57 -11.52
CA ILE A 120 -18.30 -13.33 -10.69
C ILE A 120 -17.81 -14.70 -10.20
N LYS A 121 -16.51 -14.92 -10.30
CA LYS A 121 -15.85 -16.07 -9.71
C LYS A 121 -15.04 -15.64 -8.50
N TYR A 122 -15.18 -16.35 -7.39
CA TYR A 122 -14.42 -16.09 -6.20
C TYR A 122 -13.12 -16.90 -6.22
N GLU A 123 -12.02 -16.20 -6.06
CA GLU A 123 -10.73 -16.82 -5.81
C GLU A 123 -10.18 -16.24 -4.51
N PRO A 124 -9.86 -17.07 -3.51
CA PRO A 124 -9.34 -16.55 -2.25
C PRO A 124 -8.00 -15.85 -2.47
N TRP A 125 -7.86 -14.66 -1.85
CA TRP A 125 -6.58 -13.96 -1.85
C TRP A 125 -5.63 -14.70 -0.91
N ASP A 126 -4.38 -14.92 -1.36
CA ASP A 126 -3.37 -15.64 -0.58
C ASP A 126 -2.83 -14.84 0.61
N GLY A 127 -3.24 -13.59 0.77
CA GLY A 127 -2.81 -12.74 1.87
C GLY A 127 -1.49 -12.04 1.64
N LYS A 128 -0.91 -12.17 0.45
CA LYS A 128 0.37 -11.55 0.10
C LYS A 128 0.18 -10.48 -0.96
N PHE A 129 0.86 -9.36 -0.77
CA PHE A 129 0.92 -8.30 -1.76
C PHE A 129 1.90 -8.64 -2.88
N TYR A 130 1.76 -7.95 -4.00
CA TYR A 130 2.64 -8.15 -5.15
C TYR A 130 4.11 -8.01 -4.79
N PHE A 131 4.48 -6.99 -4.01
CA PHE A 131 5.87 -6.79 -3.62
C PHE A 131 6.42 -7.96 -2.80
N GLU A 132 5.59 -8.61 -2.00
CA GLU A 132 6.00 -9.78 -1.22
C GLU A 132 6.29 -10.97 -2.12
N HIS A 133 5.47 -11.18 -3.16
CA HIS A 133 5.73 -12.21 -4.17
C HIS A 133 7.03 -11.96 -4.93
N GLN A 134 7.33 -10.70 -5.26
CA GLN A 134 8.56 -10.35 -5.95
C GLN A 134 9.79 -10.61 -5.07
N GLN A 135 9.70 -10.37 -3.79
CA GLN A 135 10.78 -10.64 -2.83
C GLN A 135 11.07 -12.14 -2.71
N GLU A 136 10.03 -12.99 -2.74
CA GLU A 136 10.17 -14.43 -2.70
C GLU A 136 10.83 -15.00 -3.96
N ASN A 137 10.63 -14.34 -5.10
CA ASN A 137 11.13 -14.77 -6.40
C ASN A 137 12.50 -14.19 -6.75
N SER A 138 13.06 -13.37 -5.86
CA SER A 138 14.38 -12.76 -6.09
C SER A 138 15.53 -13.59 -5.56
#